data_63b72cb0d6724d9c984c17e4e1d151d9
#
_entry.id   63b72cb0d6724d9c984c17e4e1d151d9
#
_cell.length_a   1.000
_cell.length_b   1.000
_cell.length_c   1.000
_cell.angle_alpha   90.00
_cell.angle_beta   90.00
_cell.angle_gamma   90.00
#
_symmetry.space_group_name_H-M   'P 1'
#
loop_
_entity.id
_entity.type
_entity.pdbx_description
1 polymer ?
#
loop_
_entity_poly.entity_id
_entity_poly.type
_entity_poly.pdbx_seq_one_letter_code
_entity_poly.pdbx_strand_id
1 'polypeptide(L)'
;MTPLNGATAWLITDGKAGHEAQAQGVAEALGLTYEWRRVAPVGLARMLAPWGPAPANFDQHFTPPWPDVAIGIGRTAMPALRRLHRLAGLATFTIALQDPRTSDRIADLIWVPEHDQRRGPNVITTLIAPHRFTPVMLKALREEPHAVIDELPTPRVMVAIGGTAKAWRFTDDDAHQLAAAIETMGQDGASFMVTTSRRTPPAVATAVSQAL
;
A
#
# COMPACT_ATOMS: atom_id res chain seq x y z
N MET A 1 -1.91 -1.36 -27.20
CA MET A 1 -3.01 -1.09 -26.25
C MET A 1 -3.09 0.42 -26.08
N THR A 2 -4.24 1.00 -26.32
CA THR A 2 -4.45 2.43 -26.05
C THR A 2 -4.41 2.61 -24.54
N PRO A 3 -3.55 3.47 -23.99
CA PRO A 3 -3.58 3.76 -22.57
C PRO A 3 -4.95 4.34 -22.18
N LEU A 4 -5.42 4.03 -20.97
CA LEU A 4 -6.67 4.56 -20.43
C LEU A 4 -6.57 6.07 -20.07
N ASN A 5 -5.67 6.78 -20.77
CA ASN A 5 -5.37 8.17 -20.50
C ASN A 5 -6.63 9.03 -20.49
N GLY A 6 -6.88 9.68 -19.37
CA GLY A 6 -8.02 10.55 -19.18
C GLY A 6 -9.30 9.85 -18.72
N ALA A 7 -9.33 8.51 -18.64
CA ALA A 7 -10.43 7.80 -18.03
C ALA A 7 -10.57 8.18 -16.55
N THR A 8 -11.82 8.29 -16.09
CA THR A 8 -12.11 8.69 -14.71
C THR A 8 -12.01 7.50 -13.75
N ALA A 9 -11.53 7.74 -12.53
CA ALA A 9 -11.43 6.67 -11.55
C ALA A 9 -11.83 7.09 -10.13
N TRP A 10 -12.39 6.14 -9.37
CA TRP A 10 -12.54 6.26 -7.92
C TRP A 10 -11.58 5.32 -7.20
N LEU A 11 -10.76 5.89 -6.29
CA LEU A 11 -9.87 5.13 -5.42
C LEU A 11 -10.53 4.95 -4.06
N ILE A 12 -11.02 3.74 -3.79
CA ILE A 12 -11.80 3.40 -2.60
C ILE A 12 -10.85 2.80 -1.56
N THR A 13 -10.63 3.49 -0.44
CA THR A 13 -9.60 3.14 0.54
C THR A 13 -10.08 3.27 1.98
N ASP A 14 -9.40 2.58 2.89
CA ASP A 14 -9.55 2.71 4.34
C ASP A 14 -8.66 3.81 4.96
N GLY A 15 -8.00 4.64 4.14
CA GLY A 15 -7.17 5.76 4.55
C GLY A 15 -5.77 5.40 5.05
N LYS A 16 -5.35 4.14 4.93
CA LYS A 16 -3.98 3.76 5.28
C LYS A 16 -3.00 4.18 4.18
N ALA A 17 -1.93 4.87 4.55
CA ALA A 17 -0.94 5.40 3.61
C ALA A 17 -0.38 4.35 2.62
N GLY A 18 -0.11 3.13 3.11
CA GLY A 18 0.36 2.04 2.24
C GLY A 18 -0.69 1.55 1.23
N HIS A 19 -1.98 1.57 1.60
CA HIS A 19 -3.07 1.26 0.68
C HIS A 19 -3.26 2.39 -0.35
N GLU A 20 -3.25 3.62 0.11
CA GLU A 20 -3.37 4.77 -0.79
C GLU A 20 -2.22 4.81 -1.81
N ALA A 21 -0.98 4.60 -1.37
CA ALA A 21 0.18 4.56 -2.27
C ALA A 21 0.06 3.48 -3.36
N GLN A 22 -0.49 2.31 -3.03
CA GLN A 22 -0.71 1.24 -4.02
C GLN A 22 -1.80 1.59 -5.03
N ALA A 23 -2.96 2.06 -4.55
CA ALA A 23 -4.08 2.44 -5.43
C ALA A 23 -3.68 3.60 -6.36
N GLN A 24 -2.98 4.59 -5.81
CA GLN A 24 -2.46 5.72 -6.54
C GLN A 24 -1.44 5.28 -7.61
N GLY A 25 -0.51 4.40 -7.25
CA GLY A 25 0.49 3.89 -8.19
C GLY A 25 -0.13 3.20 -9.40
N VAL A 26 -1.22 2.44 -9.20
CA VAL A 26 -1.97 1.82 -10.30
C VAL A 26 -2.68 2.88 -11.14
N ALA A 27 -3.36 3.83 -10.52
CA ALA A 27 -4.06 4.90 -11.24
C ALA A 27 -3.11 5.75 -12.09
N GLU A 28 -1.97 6.15 -11.52
CA GLU A 28 -0.93 6.92 -12.22
C GLU A 28 -0.32 6.14 -13.39
N ALA A 29 -0.04 4.84 -13.18
CA ALA A 29 0.52 3.97 -14.23
C ALA A 29 -0.44 3.75 -15.41
N LEU A 30 -1.75 3.79 -15.15
CA LEU A 30 -2.80 3.67 -16.16
C LEU A 30 -3.19 5.01 -16.79
N GLY A 31 -2.66 6.14 -16.29
CA GLY A 31 -3.00 7.49 -16.76
C GLY A 31 -4.41 7.93 -16.40
N LEU A 32 -4.97 7.43 -15.29
CA LEU A 32 -6.34 7.74 -14.86
C LEU A 32 -6.41 9.11 -14.17
N THR A 33 -7.50 9.84 -14.43
CA THR A 33 -7.91 10.98 -13.61
C THR A 33 -8.74 10.47 -12.44
N TYR A 34 -8.27 10.61 -11.19
CA TYR A 34 -8.90 9.93 -10.08
C TYR A 34 -9.35 10.84 -8.94
N GLU A 35 -10.37 10.36 -8.23
CA GLU A 35 -10.87 10.94 -6.98
C GLU A 35 -10.80 9.92 -5.84
N TRP A 36 -10.49 10.40 -4.64
CA TRP A 36 -10.49 9.57 -3.45
C TRP A 36 -11.88 9.38 -2.87
N ARG A 37 -12.24 8.11 -2.61
CA ARG A 37 -13.44 7.71 -1.86
C ARG A 37 -13.01 6.98 -0.60
N ARG A 38 -12.75 7.73 0.47
CA ARG A 38 -12.33 7.17 1.76
C ARG A 38 -13.52 6.61 2.50
N VAL A 39 -13.45 5.35 2.91
CA VAL A 39 -14.47 4.63 3.69
C VAL A 39 -13.89 4.27 5.05
N ALA A 40 -14.51 4.77 6.10
CA ALA A 40 -14.10 4.54 7.48
C ALA A 40 -15.26 3.96 8.31
N PRO A 41 -15.67 2.70 8.04
CA PRO A 41 -16.74 2.09 8.83
C PRO A 41 -16.31 1.94 10.29
N VAL A 42 -17.25 2.17 11.21
CA VAL A 42 -17.05 2.08 12.67
C VAL A 42 -17.88 0.93 13.26
N GLY A 43 -17.57 0.56 14.49
CA GLY A 43 -18.34 -0.42 15.26
C GLY A 43 -18.53 -1.75 14.51
N LEU A 44 -19.76 -2.25 14.50
CA LEU A 44 -20.13 -3.55 13.91
C LEU A 44 -19.83 -3.64 12.42
N ALA A 45 -20.03 -2.57 11.65
CA ALA A 45 -19.73 -2.56 10.23
C ALA A 45 -18.24 -2.81 9.94
N ARG A 46 -17.34 -2.27 10.79
CA ARG A 46 -15.89 -2.54 10.69
C ARG A 46 -15.55 -4.00 11.01
N MET A 47 -16.23 -4.59 11.98
CA MET A 47 -16.03 -6.00 12.36
C MET A 47 -16.49 -6.94 11.24
N LEU A 48 -17.65 -6.66 10.64
CA LEU A 48 -18.25 -7.49 9.59
C LEU A 48 -17.55 -7.35 8.23
N ALA A 49 -16.69 -6.36 8.02
CA ALA A 49 -15.93 -6.26 6.77
C ALA A 49 -14.99 -7.48 6.61
N PRO A 50 -14.81 -7.99 5.40
CA PRO A 50 -15.29 -7.51 4.10
C PRO A 50 -16.70 -8.02 3.72
N TRP A 51 -17.34 -8.85 4.53
CA TRP A 51 -18.59 -9.55 4.19
C TRP A 51 -19.84 -8.69 4.44
N GLY A 52 -19.76 -7.75 5.37
CA GLY A 52 -20.86 -6.90 5.80
C GLY A 52 -21.40 -5.96 4.71
N PRO A 53 -22.44 -5.18 5.03
CA PRO A 53 -23.01 -4.20 4.10
C PRO A 53 -22.03 -3.07 3.79
N ALA A 54 -22.30 -2.33 2.72
CA ALA A 54 -21.62 -1.07 2.44
C ALA A 54 -21.86 -0.07 3.58
N PRO A 55 -20.98 0.93 3.76
CA PRO A 55 -21.16 1.97 4.75
C PRO A 55 -22.52 2.66 4.64
N ALA A 56 -23.09 3.08 5.77
CA ALA A 56 -24.42 3.71 5.81
C ALA A 56 -24.51 4.99 4.94
N ASN A 57 -23.41 5.71 4.83
CA ASN A 57 -23.31 6.91 3.99
C ASN A 57 -22.86 6.62 2.55
N PHE A 58 -22.93 5.36 2.11
CA PHE A 58 -22.53 4.98 0.74
C PHE A 58 -23.23 5.83 -0.32
N ASP A 59 -24.56 5.94 -0.24
CA ASP A 59 -25.37 6.63 -1.24
C ASP A 59 -25.12 8.16 -1.27
N GLN A 60 -24.42 8.74 -0.28
CA GLN A 60 -24.02 10.14 -0.28
C GLN A 60 -22.70 10.38 -1.01
N HIS A 61 -21.82 9.39 -1.05
CA HIS A 61 -20.47 9.49 -1.61
C HIS A 61 -20.25 8.73 -2.91
N PHE A 62 -21.19 7.85 -3.26
CA PHE A 62 -21.11 6.99 -4.43
C PHE A 62 -22.39 7.16 -5.27
N THR A 63 -22.43 8.25 -6.01
CA THR A 63 -23.57 8.63 -6.89
C THR A 63 -23.11 8.80 -8.33
N PRO A 64 -23.96 8.52 -9.32
CA PRO A 64 -23.65 8.83 -10.71
C PRO A 64 -23.29 10.33 -10.94
N PRO A 65 -22.50 10.65 -11.98
CA PRO A 65 -22.00 9.71 -12.99
C PRO A 65 -20.96 8.73 -12.43
N TRP A 66 -21.07 7.45 -12.84
CA TRP A 66 -20.12 6.42 -12.44
C TRP A 66 -18.76 6.64 -13.12
N PRO A 67 -17.63 6.36 -12.45
CA PRO A 67 -16.31 6.42 -13.07
C PRO A 67 -16.12 5.27 -14.06
N ASP A 68 -15.18 5.42 -14.99
CA ASP A 68 -14.80 4.34 -15.91
C ASP A 68 -14.13 3.18 -15.16
N VAL A 69 -13.36 3.50 -14.09
CA VAL A 69 -12.62 2.53 -13.27
C VAL A 69 -12.88 2.78 -11.78
N ALA A 70 -12.97 1.72 -10.97
CA ALA A 70 -12.97 1.82 -9.52
C ALA A 70 -11.92 0.87 -8.94
N ILE A 71 -10.99 1.41 -8.15
CA ILE A 71 -9.93 0.64 -7.51
C ILE A 71 -10.19 0.61 -6.01
N GLY A 72 -10.49 -0.57 -5.46
CA GLY A 72 -10.70 -0.77 -4.04
C GLY A 72 -9.51 -1.45 -3.37
N ILE A 73 -9.10 -0.94 -2.20
CA ILE A 73 -8.02 -1.53 -1.42
C ILE A 73 -8.29 -1.50 0.09
N GLY A 74 -7.94 -2.60 0.74
CA GLY A 74 -8.14 -2.77 2.17
C GLY A 74 -9.48 -3.38 2.54
N ARG A 75 -9.47 -4.20 3.58
CA ARG A 75 -10.61 -5.02 4.03
C ARG A 75 -11.91 -4.23 4.20
N THR A 76 -11.82 -3.03 4.75
CA THR A 76 -13.00 -2.19 5.03
C THR A 76 -13.54 -1.43 3.82
N ALA A 77 -12.77 -1.33 2.74
CA ALA A 77 -13.21 -0.75 1.47
C ALA A 77 -14.03 -1.75 0.62
N MET A 78 -13.85 -3.05 0.82
CA MET A 78 -14.46 -4.09 0.01
C MET A 78 -15.99 -4.08 -0.02
N PRO A 79 -16.73 -3.81 1.08
CA PRO A 79 -18.20 -3.70 1.01
C PRO A 79 -18.67 -2.56 0.10
N ALA A 80 -17.95 -1.44 0.06
CA ALA A 80 -18.26 -0.32 -0.83
C ALA A 80 -17.98 -0.68 -2.29
N LEU A 81 -16.81 -1.26 -2.59
CA LEU A 81 -16.45 -1.72 -3.93
C LEU A 81 -17.48 -2.72 -4.48
N ARG A 82 -17.86 -3.71 -3.66
CA ARG A 82 -18.88 -4.71 -4.03
C ARG A 82 -20.25 -4.10 -4.33
N ARG A 83 -20.68 -3.09 -3.56
CA ARG A 83 -21.93 -2.39 -3.82
C ARG A 83 -21.84 -1.58 -5.09
N LEU A 84 -20.75 -0.84 -5.31
CA LEU A 84 -20.50 -0.10 -6.53
C LEU A 84 -20.53 -1.02 -7.76
N HIS A 85 -19.77 -2.11 -7.73
CA HIS A 85 -19.72 -3.12 -8.80
C HIS A 85 -21.12 -3.59 -9.23
N ARG A 86 -22.00 -3.82 -8.25
CA ARG A 86 -23.39 -4.24 -8.54
C ARG A 86 -24.27 -3.11 -9.09
N LEU A 87 -24.08 -1.87 -8.64
CA LEU A 87 -24.90 -0.73 -9.05
C LEU A 87 -24.47 -0.16 -10.39
N ALA A 88 -23.19 -0.05 -10.63
CA ALA A 88 -22.63 0.50 -11.86
C ALA A 88 -22.63 -0.52 -13.01
N GLY A 89 -22.62 -1.82 -12.71
CA GLY A 89 -22.59 -2.88 -13.73
C GLY A 89 -21.46 -2.67 -14.72
N LEU A 90 -21.76 -2.68 -16.01
CA LEU A 90 -20.77 -2.50 -17.09
C LEU A 90 -20.28 -1.04 -17.26
N ALA A 91 -20.86 -0.08 -16.55
CA ALA A 91 -20.43 1.32 -16.64
C ALA A 91 -19.09 1.58 -15.90
N THR A 92 -18.68 0.69 -14.99
CA THR A 92 -17.44 0.84 -14.22
C THR A 92 -16.70 -0.48 -14.18
N PHE A 93 -15.45 -0.49 -14.65
CA PHE A 93 -14.55 -1.63 -14.44
C PHE A 93 -13.97 -1.58 -13.03
N THR A 94 -14.17 -2.63 -12.25
CA THR A 94 -13.79 -2.65 -10.84
C THR A 94 -12.56 -3.51 -10.58
N ILE A 95 -11.63 -3.00 -9.77
CA ILE A 95 -10.38 -3.66 -9.40
C ILE A 95 -10.28 -3.74 -7.87
N ALA A 96 -10.06 -4.93 -7.33
CA ALA A 96 -9.68 -5.13 -5.93
C ALA A 96 -8.18 -5.35 -5.84
N LEU A 97 -7.47 -4.49 -5.14
CA LEU A 97 -6.04 -4.68 -4.83
C LEU A 97 -5.88 -5.43 -3.51
N GLN A 98 -4.95 -6.37 -3.47
CA GLN A 98 -4.74 -7.37 -2.42
C GLN A 98 -5.89 -8.38 -2.32
N ASP A 99 -5.68 -9.47 -1.56
CA ASP A 99 -6.74 -10.46 -1.36
C ASP A 99 -7.93 -9.83 -0.60
N PRO A 100 -9.09 -9.70 -1.24
CA PRO A 100 -10.28 -9.15 -0.59
C PRO A 100 -10.85 -10.06 0.51
N ARG A 101 -10.36 -11.30 0.62
CA ARG A 101 -10.81 -12.34 1.58
C ARG A 101 -12.33 -12.60 1.54
N THR A 102 -12.88 -12.52 0.34
CA THR A 102 -14.30 -12.75 0.05
C THR A 102 -14.44 -13.35 -1.34
N SER A 103 -15.66 -13.44 -1.87
CA SER A 103 -15.93 -14.00 -3.19
C SER A 103 -15.19 -13.30 -4.32
N ASP A 104 -14.81 -14.05 -5.35
CA ASP A 104 -14.18 -13.52 -6.57
C ASP A 104 -15.11 -12.57 -7.36
N ARG A 105 -16.41 -12.66 -7.11
CA ARG A 105 -17.44 -11.78 -7.72
C ARG A 105 -17.51 -10.39 -7.10
N ILE A 106 -16.52 -10.03 -6.28
CA ILE A 106 -16.47 -8.70 -5.63
C ILE A 106 -16.09 -7.60 -6.60
N ALA A 107 -15.33 -7.95 -7.64
CA ALA A 107 -14.81 -7.03 -8.65
C ALA A 107 -14.58 -7.79 -9.97
N ASP A 108 -14.43 -7.05 -11.07
CA ASP A 108 -14.08 -7.61 -12.38
C ASP A 108 -12.66 -8.17 -12.39
N LEU A 109 -11.74 -7.53 -11.64
CA LEU A 109 -10.35 -7.95 -11.51
C LEU A 109 -9.91 -7.93 -10.04
N ILE A 110 -9.17 -8.95 -9.64
CA ILE A 110 -8.49 -9.00 -8.36
C ILE A 110 -6.98 -9.07 -8.62
N TRP A 111 -6.24 -8.12 -8.07
CA TRP A 111 -4.79 -8.05 -8.23
C TRP A 111 -4.09 -8.33 -6.91
N VAL A 112 -3.35 -9.43 -6.84
CA VAL A 112 -2.65 -9.87 -5.63
C VAL A 112 -1.16 -10.03 -5.87
N PRO A 113 -0.30 -9.80 -4.86
CA PRO A 113 1.09 -10.18 -4.94
C PRO A 113 1.24 -11.71 -4.89
N GLU A 114 2.35 -12.23 -5.40
CA GLU A 114 2.59 -13.67 -5.55
C GLU A 114 2.56 -14.44 -4.22
N HIS A 115 2.93 -13.79 -3.11
CA HIS A 115 2.90 -14.40 -1.78
C HIS A 115 1.47 -14.60 -1.22
N ASP A 116 0.45 -13.96 -1.81
CA ASP A 116 -0.95 -14.25 -1.51
C ASP A 116 -1.38 -15.52 -2.25
N GLN A 117 -2.15 -16.38 -1.56
CA GLN A 117 -2.55 -17.67 -2.11
C GLN A 117 -3.72 -17.60 -3.09
N ARG A 118 -4.39 -16.46 -3.19
CA ARG A 118 -5.57 -16.33 -4.07
C ARG A 118 -5.20 -16.53 -5.53
N ARG A 119 -5.98 -17.38 -6.20
CA ARG A 119 -5.93 -17.63 -7.65
C ARG A 119 -7.36 -17.75 -8.17
N GLY A 120 -7.59 -17.43 -9.43
CA GLY A 120 -8.92 -17.52 -10.04
C GLY A 120 -8.94 -16.95 -11.47
N PRO A 121 -10.07 -17.07 -12.17
CA PRO A 121 -10.18 -16.64 -13.57
C PRO A 121 -10.06 -15.12 -13.76
N ASN A 122 -10.40 -14.33 -12.73
CA ASN A 122 -10.29 -12.87 -12.70
C ASN A 122 -9.17 -12.40 -11.74
N VAL A 123 -8.19 -13.25 -11.43
CA VAL A 123 -7.07 -12.92 -10.54
C VAL A 123 -5.79 -12.80 -11.34
N ILE A 124 -5.11 -11.65 -11.22
CA ILE A 124 -3.75 -11.47 -11.69
C ILE A 124 -2.78 -11.43 -10.51
N THR A 125 -1.57 -11.94 -10.73
CA THR A 125 -0.50 -11.95 -9.72
C THR A 125 0.72 -11.22 -10.25
N THR A 126 1.37 -10.47 -9.36
CA THR A 126 2.67 -9.84 -9.61
C THR A 126 3.63 -10.21 -8.48
N LEU A 127 4.93 -10.15 -8.75
CA LEU A 127 5.96 -10.51 -7.77
C LEU A 127 5.78 -9.75 -6.44
N ILE A 128 5.48 -8.45 -6.54
CA ILE A 128 5.24 -7.56 -5.39
C ILE A 128 3.92 -6.80 -5.57
N ALA A 129 3.46 -6.16 -4.49
CA ALA A 129 2.32 -5.25 -4.54
C ALA A 129 2.61 -4.03 -5.42
N PRO A 130 1.60 -3.42 -6.05
CA PRO A 130 1.76 -2.17 -6.79
C PRO A 130 2.38 -1.06 -5.93
N HIS A 131 3.16 -0.18 -6.57
CA HIS A 131 3.80 0.95 -5.91
C HIS A 131 3.94 2.14 -6.88
N ARG A 132 4.26 3.31 -6.35
CA ARG A 132 4.41 4.55 -7.13
C ARG A 132 5.76 4.74 -7.80
N PHE A 133 6.75 3.95 -7.43
CA PHE A 133 8.11 4.12 -7.97
C PHE A 133 8.18 3.66 -9.42
N THR A 134 8.52 4.57 -10.33
CA THR A 134 8.71 4.27 -11.75
C THR A 134 10.20 4.22 -12.09
N PRO A 135 10.60 3.51 -13.17
CA PRO A 135 11.99 3.55 -13.66
C PRO A 135 12.51 4.96 -13.92
N VAL A 136 11.67 5.85 -14.44
CA VAL A 136 12.01 7.25 -14.70
C VAL A 136 12.29 8.00 -13.40
N MET A 137 11.42 7.85 -12.40
CA MET A 137 11.61 8.45 -11.08
C MET A 137 12.91 7.95 -10.42
N LEU A 138 13.16 6.64 -10.47
CA LEU A 138 14.38 6.06 -9.90
C LEU A 138 15.64 6.53 -10.63
N LYS A 139 15.56 6.71 -11.95
CA LYS A 139 16.67 7.26 -12.74
C LYS A 139 16.96 8.70 -12.33
N ALA A 140 15.93 9.56 -12.26
CA ALA A 140 16.09 10.95 -11.82
C ALA A 140 16.72 11.06 -10.42
N LEU A 141 16.24 10.25 -9.46
CA LEU A 141 16.80 10.22 -8.10
C LEU A 141 18.26 9.73 -8.03
N ARG A 142 18.72 8.94 -9.01
CA ARG A 142 20.13 8.53 -9.10
C ARG A 142 21.01 9.61 -9.72
N GLU A 143 20.47 10.35 -10.68
CA GLU A 143 21.19 11.43 -11.38
C GLU A 143 21.30 12.69 -10.51
N GLU A 144 20.27 12.94 -9.69
CA GLU A 144 20.23 14.07 -8.76
C GLU A 144 19.88 13.57 -7.34
N PRO A 145 20.82 12.94 -6.62
CA PRO A 145 20.58 12.50 -5.26
C PRO A 145 20.38 13.70 -4.33
N HIS A 146 19.60 13.48 -3.26
CA HIS A 146 19.41 14.52 -2.24
C HIS A 146 20.74 14.90 -1.60
N ALA A 147 21.05 16.19 -1.50
CA ALA A 147 22.33 16.72 -1.04
C ALA A 147 22.85 16.06 0.26
N VAL A 148 21.96 15.90 1.26
CA VAL A 148 22.32 15.24 2.53
C VAL A 148 22.78 13.78 2.32
N ILE A 149 22.22 13.08 1.32
CA ILE A 149 22.64 11.70 1.02
C ILE A 149 23.95 11.70 0.25
N ASP A 150 24.12 12.68 -0.64
CA ASP A 150 25.32 12.75 -1.47
C ASP A 150 26.58 13.13 -0.68
N GLU A 151 26.42 13.91 0.38
CA GLU A 151 27.49 14.27 1.31
C GLU A 151 27.92 13.13 2.25
N LEU A 152 27.13 12.06 2.41
CA LEU A 152 27.47 10.93 3.26
C LEU A 152 28.66 10.14 2.67
N PRO A 153 29.70 9.83 3.47
CA PRO A 153 30.77 8.93 3.05
C PRO A 153 30.24 7.54 2.62
N THR A 154 30.98 6.90 1.74
CA THR A 154 30.70 5.50 1.33
C THR A 154 31.51 4.53 2.20
N PRO A 155 30.99 3.32 2.46
CA PRO A 155 29.74 2.74 2.00
C PRO A 155 28.52 3.33 2.70
N ARG A 156 27.42 3.55 1.95
CA ARG A 156 26.16 4.05 2.47
C ARG A 156 25.20 2.90 2.69
N VAL A 157 24.69 2.75 3.90
CA VAL A 157 23.79 1.66 4.30
C VAL A 157 22.42 2.20 4.64
N MET A 158 21.38 1.69 3.96
CA MET A 158 19.99 2.00 4.29
C MET A 158 19.44 0.99 5.29
N VAL A 159 19.02 1.48 6.46
CA VAL A 159 18.39 0.68 7.51
C VAL A 159 16.90 1.02 7.57
N ALA A 160 16.06 0.16 7.02
CA ALA A 160 14.61 0.30 7.04
C ALA A 160 13.99 -0.59 8.11
N ILE A 161 13.53 0.02 9.22
CA ILE A 161 13.02 -0.71 10.38
C ILE A 161 11.50 -0.80 10.30
N GLY A 162 10.98 -2.01 10.11
CA GLY A 162 9.56 -2.31 10.15
C GLY A 162 8.99 -2.18 11.56
N GLY A 163 7.75 -2.59 11.74
CA GLY A 163 7.10 -2.59 13.04
C GLY A 163 6.52 -3.95 13.39
N THR A 164 6.15 -4.13 14.66
CA THR A 164 5.45 -5.31 15.14
C THR A 164 4.18 -5.58 14.32
N ALA A 165 3.95 -6.83 13.96
CA ALA A 165 2.80 -7.31 13.23
C ALA A 165 2.11 -8.46 13.99
N LYS A 166 0.95 -8.90 13.51
CA LYS A 166 0.24 -10.02 14.14
C LYS A 166 1.05 -11.33 14.12
N ALA A 167 1.87 -11.50 13.09
CA ALA A 167 2.65 -12.72 12.86
C ALA A 167 4.03 -12.70 13.53
N TRP A 168 4.54 -11.55 13.94
CA TRP A 168 5.88 -11.42 14.54
C TRP A 168 6.02 -10.13 15.35
N ARG A 169 6.97 -10.11 16.27
CA ARG A 169 7.29 -8.98 17.14
C ARG A 169 8.79 -8.77 17.17
N PHE A 170 9.22 -7.54 17.37
CA PHE A 170 10.56 -7.28 17.84
C PHE A 170 10.69 -7.67 19.31
N THR A 171 11.73 -8.42 19.65
CA THR A 171 12.18 -8.69 21.01
C THR A 171 13.30 -7.74 21.39
N ASP A 172 13.69 -7.70 22.67
CA ASP A 172 14.85 -6.93 23.12
C ASP A 172 16.14 -7.50 22.51
N ASP A 173 16.21 -8.81 22.30
CA ASP A 173 17.33 -9.48 21.64
C ASP A 173 17.47 -9.06 20.18
N ASP A 174 16.34 -8.98 19.43
CA ASP A 174 16.36 -8.45 18.05
C ASP A 174 16.87 -7.00 17.99
N ALA A 175 16.49 -6.18 18.98
CA ALA A 175 16.96 -4.79 19.07
C ALA A 175 18.48 -4.72 19.34
N HIS A 176 18.99 -5.54 20.26
CA HIS A 176 20.42 -5.62 20.55
C HIS A 176 21.23 -6.16 19.37
N GLN A 177 20.77 -7.20 18.70
CA GLN A 177 21.45 -7.75 17.52
C GLN A 177 21.52 -6.72 16.38
N LEU A 178 20.41 -5.98 16.14
CA LEU A 178 20.40 -4.93 15.13
C LEU A 178 21.36 -3.79 15.47
N ALA A 179 21.39 -3.34 16.74
CA ALA A 179 22.30 -2.32 17.22
C ALA A 179 23.77 -2.76 17.07
N ALA A 180 24.13 -3.96 17.50
CA ALA A 180 25.47 -4.51 17.36
C ALA A 180 25.93 -4.63 15.90
N ALA A 181 25.02 -4.99 14.98
CA ALA A 181 25.34 -5.03 13.56
C ALA A 181 25.61 -3.63 12.99
N ILE A 182 24.85 -2.61 13.41
CA ILE A 182 25.06 -1.21 13.02
C ILE A 182 26.42 -0.70 13.55
N GLU A 183 26.71 -0.92 14.84
CA GLU A 183 27.99 -0.55 15.45
C GLU A 183 29.19 -1.17 14.70
N THR A 184 29.10 -2.46 14.38
CA THR A 184 30.17 -3.17 13.64
C THR A 184 30.39 -2.54 12.27
N MET A 185 29.32 -2.32 11.50
CA MET A 185 29.42 -1.67 10.18
C MET A 185 29.91 -0.22 10.27
N GLY A 186 29.56 0.50 11.36
CA GLY A 186 30.03 1.86 11.62
C GLY A 186 31.54 1.89 11.87
N GLN A 187 32.10 0.93 12.63
CA GLN A 187 33.50 0.76 12.82
C GLN A 187 34.29 0.50 11.51
N ASP A 188 33.60 -0.16 10.55
CA ASP A 188 34.11 -0.38 9.19
C ASP A 188 33.94 0.85 8.27
N GLY A 189 33.51 1.99 8.81
CA GLY A 189 33.39 3.26 8.11
C GLY A 189 32.05 3.45 7.31
N ALA A 190 31.04 2.67 7.59
CA ALA A 190 29.74 2.84 6.94
C ALA A 190 29.00 4.09 7.45
N SER A 191 28.32 4.80 6.54
CA SER A 191 27.34 5.84 6.83
C SER A 191 25.92 5.28 6.76
N PHE A 192 25.04 5.70 7.66
CA PHE A 192 23.70 5.13 7.77
C PHE A 192 22.60 6.12 7.40
N MET A 193 21.61 5.63 6.67
CA MET A 193 20.33 6.27 6.45
C MET A 193 19.27 5.42 7.14
N VAL A 194 18.69 5.90 8.24
CA VAL A 194 17.75 5.12 9.05
C VAL A 194 16.32 5.64 8.88
N THR A 195 15.40 4.74 8.65
CA THR A 195 13.96 5.05 8.69
C THR A 195 13.20 4.02 9.50
N THR A 196 12.23 4.49 10.27
CA THR A 196 11.36 3.67 11.11
C THR A 196 9.92 3.71 10.61
N SER A 197 9.14 2.71 10.97
CA SER A 197 7.69 2.70 10.73
C SER A 197 6.93 3.23 11.95
N ARG A 198 5.67 3.65 11.75
CA ARG A 198 4.77 4.02 12.86
C ARG A 198 4.53 2.89 13.88
N ARG A 199 4.90 1.67 13.55
CA ARG A 199 4.74 0.48 14.40
C ARG A 199 6.07 -0.03 14.95
N THR A 200 7.19 0.63 14.68
CA THR A 200 8.50 0.30 15.25
C THR A 200 8.45 0.54 16.76
N PRO A 201 8.76 -0.46 17.59
CA PRO A 201 8.80 -0.26 19.03
C PRO A 201 9.81 0.84 19.41
N PRO A 202 9.49 1.73 20.37
CA PRO A 202 10.40 2.79 20.79
C PRO A 202 11.76 2.26 21.25
N ALA A 203 11.80 1.12 21.95
CA ALA A 203 13.04 0.49 22.40
C ALA A 203 13.98 0.15 21.22
N VAL A 204 13.45 -0.38 20.11
CA VAL A 204 14.24 -0.68 18.90
C VAL A 204 14.78 0.61 18.28
N ALA A 205 13.92 1.63 18.15
CA ALA A 205 14.34 2.93 17.61
C ALA A 205 15.45 3.56 18.47
N THR A 206 15.34 3.49 19.80
CA THR A 206 16.34 4.00 20.74
C THR A 206 17.65 3.22 20.63
N ALA A 207 17.61 1.88 20.63
CA ALA A 207 18.80 1.05 20.50
C ALA A 207 19.57 1.36 19.21
N VAL A 208 18.85 1.47 18.09
CA VAL A 208 19.47 1.84 16.79
C VAL A 208 20.05 3.26 16.83
N SER A 209 19.34 4.22 17.43
CA SER A 209 19.84 5.60 17.54
C SER A 209 21.09 5.74 18.42
N GLN A 210 21.28 4.84 19.38
CA GLN A 210 22.47 4.80 20.23
C GLN A 210 23.67 4.12 19.57
N ALA A 211 23.42 3.28 18.58
CA ALA A 211 24.42 2.53 17.82
C ALA A 211 24.98 3.30 16.60
N LEU A 212 24.41 4.46 16.27
CA LEU A 212 24.83 5.35 15.18
C LEU A 212 25.91 6.33 15.62
#